data_e80c5f02553aad065d50f5e542744a3c
#
_entry.id   e80c5f02553aad065d50f5e542744a3c
#
_cell.length_a   1.000
_cell.length_b   1.000
_cell.length_c   1.000
_cell.angle_alpha   90.00
_cell.angle_beta   90.00
_cell.angle_gamma   90.00
#
_symmetry.space_group_name_H-M   'P 1'
#
loop_
_entity.id
_entity.type
_entity.pdbx_description
1 polymer ?
#
loop_
_entity_poly.entity_id
_entity_poly.type
_entity_poly.pdbx_seq_one_letter_code
_entity_poly.pdbx_strand_id
1 'polypeptide(L)'
;MNANGKTSSRTPRWRCRNCSFSTVLKRPDVTRRHDLEAFINYATGKTSQAERDGTLTGRSFRQRTSWCWQVPPPLPVMDGVIHDQVFIDGIYLSHSWVILIATDGRTPLNWVTAGRENATAYTQLLSPLPPPGIITTDGAGGALAAIRTLWGPDQPVQRCLVHVHRNNTVDLTHNPHTPAGKALKALSSPGFCGGSFVWLWWSR
;
A
#
# COMPACT_ATOMS: atom_id res chain seq x y z
N MET A 1 34.33 19.25 -26.68
CA MET A 1 33.10 20.05 -26.71
C MET A 1 33.32 21.33 -25.93
N ASN A 2 32.82 22.47 -26.44
CA ASN A 2 32.91 23.75 -25.76
C ASN A 2 31.54 24.18 -25.23
N ALA A 3 31.54 24.96 -24.17
CA ALA A 3 30.33 25.60 -23.67
C ALA A 3 29.76 26.53 -24.77
N ASN A 4 28.46 26.41 -25.05
CA ASN A 4 27.75 27.14 -26.08
C ASN A 4 26.46 27.76 -25.54
N GLY A 5 26.61 28.59 -24.50
CA GLY A 5 25.49 29.26 -23.86
C GLY A 5 24.58 28.34 -23.06
N LYS A 6 23.32 28.79 -22.91
CA LYS A 6 22.27 28.07 -22.17
C LYS A 6 20.99 27.97 -22.98
N THR A 7 20.14 27.01 -22.68
CA THR A 7 18.77 26.94 -23.20
C THR A 7 17.89 28.01 -22.57
N SER A 8 16.66 28.19 -23.07
CA SER A 8 15.63 29.03 -22.43
C SER A 8 15.36 28.65 -20.96
N SER A 9 15.50 27.36 -20.64
CA SER A 9 15.40 26.80 -19.29
C SER A 9 16.73 26.89 -18.50
N ARG A 10 17.68 27.72 -18.93
CA ARG A 10 18.99 27.93 -18.31
C ARG A 10 19.91 26.70 -18.23
N THR A 11 19.60 25.62 -18.95
CA THR A 11 20.46 24.43 -18.99
C THR A 11 21.68 24.68 -19.88
N PRO A 12 22.92 24.39 -19.42
CA PRO A 12 24.13 24.57 -20.23
C PRO A 12 24.09 23.78 -21.53
N ARG A 13 24.47 24.42 -22.63
CA ARG A 13 24.62 23.81 -23.95
C ARG A 13 26.10 23.61 -24.27
N TRP A 14 26.38 22.56 -25.01
CA TRP A 14 27.72 22.19 -25.44
C TRP A 14 27.74 22.00 -26.95
N ARG A 15 28.80 22.45 -27.62
CA ARG A 15 28.98 22.32 -29.07
C ARG A 15 30.27 21.54 -29.38
N CYS A 16 30.17 20.63 -30.33
CA CYS A 16 31.34 19.94 -30.86
C CYS A 16 32.18 20.88 -31.74
N ARG A 17 33.50 20.88 -31.58
CA ARG A 17 34.40 21.72 -32.39
C ARG A 17 34.49 21.21 -33.83
N ASN A 18 34.41 19.90 -34.06
CA ASN A 18 34.62 19.33 -35.37
C ASN A 18 33.35 19.33 -36.24
N CYS A 19 32.22 18.89 -35.69
CA CYS A 19 30.99 18.74 -36.47
C CYS A 19 29.91 19.79 -36.15
N SER A 20 30.22 20.75 -35.27
CA SER A 20 29.28 21.78 -34.82
C SER A 20 27.99 21.27 -34.16
N PHE A 21 27.84 19.98 -33.95
CA PHE A 21 26.69 19.40 -33.24
C PHE A 21 26.54 20.03 -31.87
N SER A 22 25.34 20.49 -31.56
CA SER A 22 25.00 21.10 -30.26
C SER A 22 24.14 20.17 -29.43
N THR A 23 24.52 19.97 -28.18
CA THR A 23 23.78 19.12 -27.26
C THR A 23 23.66 19.77 -25.88
N VAL A 24 22.70 19.30 -25.12
CA VAL A 24 22.54 19.61 -23.71
C VAL A 24 23.03 18.42 -22.93
N LEU A 25 23.98 18.60 -22.02
CA LEU A 25 24.39 17.54 -21.14
C LEU A 25 23.25 17.24 -20.17
N LYS A 26 22.41 16.30 -20.56
CA LYS A 26 21.44 15.70 -19.63
C LYS A 26 22.21 14.81 -18.67
N ARG A 27 21.92 14.95 -17.40
CA ARG A 27 22.40 14.04 -16.36
C ARG A 27 21.29 13.05 -16.01
N PRO A 28 21.26 11.88 -16.67
CA PRO A 28 20.20 10.89 -16.47
C PRO A 28 20.09 10.43 -15.02
N ASP A 29 21.24 10.36 -14.33
CA ASP A 29 21.36 10.03 -12.91
C ASP A 29 20.58 11.01 -12.02
N VAL A 30 20.77 12.33 -12.25
CA VAL A 30 20.08 13.38 -11.49
C VAL A 30 18.59 13.37 -11.82
N THR A 31 18.23 13.26 -13.11
CA THR A 31 16.83 13.21 -13.54
C THR A 31 16.10 12.01 -12.92
N ARG A 32 16.71 10.81 -12.98
CA ARG A 32 16.14 9.61 -12.38
C ARG A 32 16.00 9.70 -10.86
N ARG A 33 16.97 10.32 -10.17
CA ARG A 33 16.84 10.56 -8.73
C ARG A 33 15.60 11.42 -8.42
N HIS A 34 15.41 12.54 -9.10
CA HIS A 34 14.24 13.39 -8.90
C HIS A 34 12.93 12.69 -9.25
N ASP A 35 12.92 11.89 -10.31
CA ASP A 35 11.75 11.11 -10.68
C ASP A 35 11.43 10.04 -9.63
N LEU A 36 12.45 9.38 -9.06
CA LEU A 36 12.28 8.40 -7.98
C LEU A 36 11.77 9.07 -6.70
N GLU A 37 12.35 10.19 -6.27
CA GLU A 37 11.88 10.95 -5.11
C GLU A 37 10.42 11.38 -5.28
N ALA A 38 10.06 11.87 -6.47
CA ALA A 38 8.70 12.22 -6.80
C ALA A 38 7.75 11.02 -6.76
N PHE A 39 8.20 9.86 -7.25
CA PHE A 39 7.46 8.61 -7.21
C PHE A 39 7.26 8.11 -5.77
N ILE A 40 8.31 8.10 -4.95
CA ILE A 40 8.24 7.68 -3.55
C ILE A 40 7.25 8.58 -2.78
N ASN A 41 7.33 9.89 -2.95
CA ASN A 41 6.40 10.83 -2.30
C ASN A 41 4.95 10.59 -2.72
N TYR A 42 4.70 10.23 -3.97
CA TYR A 42 3.39 9.83 -4.46
C TYR A 42 2.95 8.47 -3.88
N ALA A 43 3.81 7.46 -3.98
CA ALA A 43 3.50 6.11 -3.51
C ALA A 43 3.30 6.02 -1.99
N THR A 44 3.97 6.88 -1.21
CA THR A 44 3.81 6.98 0.25
C THR A 44 2.68 7.93 0.68
N GLY A 45 1.88 8.44 -0.26
CA GLY A 45 0.75 9.31 0.04
C GLY A 45 1.11 10.73 0.51
N LYS A 46 2.38 11.12 0.45
CA LYS A 46 2.82 12.49 0.81
C LYS A 46 2.34 13.54 -0.18
N THR A 47 2.04 13.14 -1.41
CA THR A 47 1.51 14.01 -2.46
C THR A 47 0.46 13.28 -3.26
N SER A 48 -0.68 13.90 -3.49
CA SER A 48 -1.73 13.34 -4.35
C SER A 48 -1.35 13.44 -5.82
N GLN A 49 -2.00 12.65 -6.68
CA GLN A 49 -1.84 12.77 -8.12
C GLN A 49 -2.29 14.15 -8.61
N ALA A 50 -3.37 14.70 -8.06
CA ALA A 50 -3.88 16.01 -8.41
C ALA A 50 -2.88 17.15 -8.14
N GLU A 51 -2.15 17.09 -7.02
CA GLU A 51 -1.08 18.05 -6.70
C GLU A 51 0.09 17.95 -7.68
N ARG A 52 0.39 16.74 -8.17
CA ARG A 52 1.43 16.49 -9.18
C ARG A 52 1.00 16.91 -10.58
N ASP A 53 -0.28 16.79 -10.88
CA ASP A 53 -0.86 17.11 -12.18
C ASP A 53 -1.10 18.61 -12.37
N GLY A 54 -1.16 19.39 -11.29
CA GLY A 54 -1.44 20.82 -11.30
C GLY A 54 -0.42 21.67 -12.06
N THR A 55 0.79 21.18 -12.29
CA THR A 55 1.86 21.87 -13.03
C THR A 55 2.30 21.14 -14.31
N LEU A 56 1.99 19.87 -14.43
CA LEU A 56 2.31 19.01 -15.58
C LEU A 56 1.15 18.05 -15.78
N THR A 57 0.72 17.84 -17.02
CA THR A 57 -0.32 16.83 -17.30
C THR A 57 0.04 15.52 -16.63
N GLY A 58 -0.90 14.84 -15.95
CA GLY A 58 -0.66 13.57 -15.24
C GLY A 58 -0.04 12.48 -16.11
N ARG A 59 -0.18 12.61 -17.43
CA ARG A 59 0.52 11.82 -18.42
C ARG A 59 2.04 11.98 -18.32
N SER A 60 2.54 13.19 -18.13
CA SER A 60 3.99 13.46 -18.01
C SER A 60 4.59 12.83 -16.76
N PHE A 61 3.92 12.93 -15.62
CA PHE A 61 4.37 12.30 -14.38
C PHE A 61 4.40 10.76 -14.53
N ARG A 62 3.31 10.15 -14.98
CA ARG A 62 3.22 8.71 -15.21
C ARG A 62 4.28 8.20 -16.17
N GLN A 63 4.53 8.92 -17.27
CA GLN A 63 5.54 8.54 -18.26
C GLN A 63 6.96 8.61 -17.68
N ARG A 64 7.29 9.65 -16.91
CA ARG A 64 8.61 9.80 -16.30
C ARG A 64 8.88 8.77 -15.20
N THR A 65 7.86 8.38 -14.45
CA THR A 65 7.97 7.45 -13.32
C THR A 65 7.63 6.00 -13.68
N SER A 66 7.28 5.71 -14.95
CA SER A 66 6.88 4.36 -15.39
C SER A 66 7.94 3.30 -15.10
N TRP A 67 9.21 3.65 -15.19
CA TRP A 67 10.31 2.74 -14.88
C TRP A 67 10.39 2.34 -13.39
N CYS A 68 9.86 3.18 -12.48
CA CYS A 68 9.83 2.86 -11.05
C CYS A 68 8.93 1.65 -10.76
N TRP A 69 7.87 1.45 -11.54
CA TRP A 69 6.97 0.31 -11.40
C TRP A 69 7.56 -1.01 -11.90
N GLN A 70 8.68 -0.96 -12.62
CA GLN A 70 9.36 -2.15 -13.16
C GLN A 70 10.38 -2.72 -12.15
N VAL A 71 10.65 -2.01 -11.07
CA VAL A 71 11.52 -2.49 -9.99
C VAL A 71 10.70 -3.41 -9.10
N PRO A 72 11.00 -4.72 -9.04
CA PRO A 72 10.28 -5.61 -8.13
C PRO A 72 10.56 -5.18 -6.69
N PRO A 73 9.54 -5.13 -5.82
CA PRO A 73 9.77 -4.88 -4.42
C PRO A 73 10.61 -6.02 -3.83
N PRO A 74 11.55 -5.72 -2.92
CA PRO A 74 12.30 -6.77 -2.26
C PRO A 74 11.35 -7.68 -1.49
N LEU A 75 11.50 -8.99 -1.63
CA LEU A 75 10.74 -9.94 -0.83
C LEU A 75 11.15 -9.80 0.64
N PRO A 76 10.21 -9.92 1.57
CA PRO A 76 10.53 -9.93 2.99
C PRO A 76 11.48 -11.07 3.33
N VAL A 77 12.40 -10.82 4.23
CA VAL A 77 13.26 -11.88 4.78
C VAL A 77 12.42 -12.67 5.79
N MET A 78 12.26 -13.97 5.55
CA MET A 78 11.58 -14.88 6.48
C MET A 78 12.58 -15.25 7.58
N ASP A 79 12.50 -14.58 8.73
CA ASP A 79 13.39 -14.77 9.87
C ASP A 79 12.89 -15.81 10.88
N GLY A 80 11.68 -16.35 10.67
CA GLY A 80 11.04 -17.31 11.57
C GLY A 80 10.58 -16.73 12.91
N VAL A 81 10.56 -15.41 13.04
CA VAL A 81 10.12 -14.74 14.27
C VAL A 81 8.63 -14.93 14.48
N ILE A 82 8.26 -15.37 15.67
CA ILE A 82 6.86 -15.46 16.11
C ILE A 82 6.41 -14.07 16.58
N HIS A 83 5.45 -13.50 15.87
CA HIS A 83 4.87 -12.20 16.22
C HIS A 83 3.72 -12.34 17.20
N ASP A 84 3.61 -11.42 18.16
CA ASP A 84 2.48 -11.41 19.10
C ASP A 84 1.16 -11.25 18.36
N GLN A 85 1.14 -10.41 17.33
CA GLN A 85 -0.03 -10.15 16.49
C GLN A 85 0.35 -9.96 15.02
N VAL A 86 -0.40 -10.60 14.13
CA VAL A 86 -0.31 -10.41 12.69
C VAL A 86 -1.66 -9.94 12.15
N PHE A 87 -1.61 -8.91 11.34
CA PHE A 87 -2.77 -8.38 10.62
C PHE A 87 -2.72 -8.87 9.18
N ILE A 88 -3.85 -9.32 8.66
CA ILE A 88 -3.99 -9.65 7.23
C ILE A 88 -5.14 -8.88 6.62
N ASP A 89 -4.90 -8.36 5.42
CA ASP A 89 -5.89 -7.60 4.65
C ASP A 89 -5.65 -7.76 3.16
N GLY A 90 -6.69 -7.52 2.38
CA GLY A 90 -6.67 -7.57 0.93
C GLY A 90 -7.01 -6.23 0.29
N ILE A 91 -6.22 -5.83 -0.70
CA ILE A 91 -6.46 -4.60 -1.47
C ILE A 91 -6.73 -4.96 -2.92
N TYR A 92 -7.95 -4.71 -3.39
CA TYR A 92 -8.30 -4.86 -4.80
C TYR A 92 -7.74 -3.71 -5.62
N LEU A 93 -6.87 -4.02 -6.57
CA LEU A 93 -6.27 -3.05 -7.49
C LEU A 93 -7.13 -2.82 -8.74
N SER A 94 -7.90 -3.83 -9.12
CA SER A 94 -8.87 -3.81 -10.21
C SER A 94 -9.79 -5.01 -10.05
N HIS A 95 -10.78 -5.18 -10.95
CA HIS A 95 -11.74 -6.29 -10.90
C HIS A 95 -11.12 -7.71 -10.94
N SER A 96 -9.84 -7.84 -11.25
CA SER A 96 -9.18 -9.15 -11.45
C SER A 96 -7.90 -9.31 -10.64
N TRP A 97 -7.54 -8.35 -9.79
CA TRP A 97 -6.28 -8.39 -9.04
C TRP A 97 -6.47 -7.91 -7.61
N VAL A 98 -5.96 -8.70 -6.69
CA VAL A 98 -5.88 -8.36 -5.26
C VAL A 98 -4.45 -8.55 -4.79
N ILE A 99 -3.97 -7.67 -3.94
CA ILE A 99 -2.77 -7.86 -3.13
C ILE A 99 -3.24 -8.21 -1.73
N LEU A 100 -2.84 -9.40 -1.25
CA LEU A 100 -2.98 -9.82 0.14
C LEU A 100 -1.69 -9.47 0.87
N ILE A 101 -1.80 -8.87 2.05
CA ILE A 101 -0.67 -8.45 2.86
C ILE A 101 -0.81 -9.00 4.27
N ALA A 102 0.27 -9.53 4.81
CA ALA A 102 0.44 -9.84 6.22
C ALA A 102 1.44 -8.85 6.83
N THR A 103 1.12 -8.27 7.98
CA THR A 103 1.95 -7.26 8.66
C THR A 103 1.88 -7.43 10.18
N ASP A 104 2.94 -7.03 10.87
CA ASP A 104 2.96 -6.89 12.35
C ASP A 104 2.41 -5.53 12.82
N GLY A 105 1.85 -4.73 11.90
CA GLY A 105 1.40 -3.36 12.16
C GLY A 105 2.49 -2.29 11.98
N ARG A 106 3.73 -2.67 11.72
CA ARG A 106 4.87 -1.78 11.45
C ARG A 106 5.50 -2.04 10.09
N THR A 107 5.73 -3.31 9.79
CA THR A 107 6.39 -3.77 8.57
C THR A 107 5.56 -4.83 7.87
N PRO A 108 5.54 -4.87 6.53
CA PRO A 108 4.99 -6.01 5.81
C PRO A 108 5.86 -7.24 6.05
N LEU A 109 5.23 -8.33 6.52
CA LEU A 109 5.88 -9.62 6.74
C LEU A 109 5.88 -10.46 5.47
N ASN A 110 4.79 -10.42 4.73
CA ASN A 110 4.65 -11.10 3.45
C ASN A 110 3.54 -10.46 2.61
N TRP A 111 3.56 -10.67 1.30
CA TRP A 111 2.47 -10.31 0.40
C TRP A 111 2.36 -11.27 -0.76
N VAL A 112 1.17 -11.41 -1.30
CA VAL A 112 0.85 -12.25 -2.45
C VAL A 112 -0.11 -11.50 -3.37
N THR A 113 0.13 -11.60 -4.67
CA THR A 113 -0.82 -11.14 -5.68
C THR A 113 -1.67 -12.32 -6.16
N ALA A 114 -2.97 -12.13 -6.22
CA ALA A 114 -3.92 -13.15 -6.65
C ALA A 114 -5.02 -12.53 -7.52
N GLY A 115 -5.76 -13.38 -8.24
CA GLY A 115 -6.92 -12.94 -9.01
C GLY A 115 -8.13 -12.62 -8.13
N ARG A 116 -8.19 -13.20 -6.95
CA ARG A 116 -9.26 -12.99 -5.95
C ARG A 116 -8.83 -13.46 -4.57
N GLU A 117 -9.49 -12.98 -3.54
CA GLU A 117 -9.35 -13.49 -2.18
C GLU A 117 -10.00 -14.87 -2.06
N ASN A 118 -9.20 -15.87 -1.75
CA ASN A 118 -9.67 -17.24 -1.50
C ASN A 118 -8.69 -17.97 -0.55
N ALA A 119 -9.08 -19.15 -0.09
CA ALA A 119 -8.27 -19.92 0.83
C ALA A 119 -6.86 -20.21 0.29
N THR A 120 -6.72 -20.52 -0.99
CA THR A 120 -5.41 -20.80 -1.62
C THR A 120 -4.48 -19.59 -1.55
N ALA A 121 -4.98 -18.40 -1.89
CA ALA A 121 -4.20 -17.17 -1.86
C ALA A 121 -3.77 -16.82 -0.41
N TYR A 122 -4.67 -16.97 0.57
CA TYR A 122 -4.32 -16.78 1.97
C TYR A 122 -3.37 -17.87 2.49
N THR A 123 -3.47 -19.11 2.03
CA THR A 123 -2.49 -20.14 2.35
C THR A 123 -1.10 -19.79 1.81
N GLN A 124 -1.00 -19.29 0.59
CA GLN A 124 0.27 -18.80 0.04
C GLN A 124 0.85 -17.62 0.85
N LEU A 125 -0.02 -16.72 1.30
CA LEU A 125 0.39 -15.59 2.12
C LEU A 125 0.96 -16.03 3.47
N LEU A 126 0.30 -16.98 4.13
CA LEU A 126 0.54 -17.34 5.53
C LEU A 126 1.52 -18.50 5.70
N SER A 127 1.64 -19.41 4.71
CA SER A 127 2.49 -20.60 4.83
C SER A 127 3.96 -20.34 5.18
N PRO A 128 4.60 -19.21 4.77
CA PRO A 128 5.97 -18.93 5.17
C PRO A 128 6.11 -18.38 6.59
N LEU A 129 5.01 -18.01 7.24
CA LEU A 129 5.02 -17.40 8.56
C LEU A 129 4.75 -18.44 9.65
N PRO A 130 5.44 -18.35 10.80
CA PRO A 130 5.06 -19.15 11.96
C PRO A 130 3.71 -18.68 12.51
N PRO A 131 2.99 -19.56 13.25
CA PRO A 131 1.73 -19.16 13.88
C PRO A 131 1.94 -18.01 14.87
N PRO A 132 1.24 -16.87 14.72
CA PRO A 132 1.36 -15.75 15.64
C PRO A 132 0.56 -15.98 16.93
N GLY A 133 0.80 -15.17 17.94
CA GLY A 133 -0.04 -15.17 19.14
C GLY A 133 -1.51 -14.90 18.81
N ILE A 134 -1.79 -13.90 17.97
CA ILE A 134 -3.13 -13.56 17.47
C ILE A 134 -3.04 -13.17 16.00
N ILE A 135 -4.01 -13.60 15.19
CA ILE A 135 -4.17 -13.10 13.84
C ILE A 135 -5.43 -12.25 13.71
N THR A 136 -5.29 -11.05 13.13
CA THR A 136 -6.41 -10.13 12.90
C THR A 136 -6.76 -10.10 11.41
N THR A 137 -8.05 -10.32 11.11
CA THR A 137 -8.59 -10.34 9.75
C THR A 137 -9.96 -9.67 9.70
N ASP A 138 -10.41 -9.31 8.50
CA ASP A 138 -11.79 -8.87 8.25
C ASP A 138 -12.85 -9.97 8.50
N GLY A 139 -12.40 -11.22 8.63
CA GLY A 139 -13.23 -12.41 8.83
C GLY A 139 -13.71 -13.05 7.52
N ALA A 140 -13.07 -12.76 6.40
CA ALA A 140 -13.35 -13.44 5.14
C ALA A 140 -13.20 -14.96 5.28
N GLY A 141 -14.14 -15.71 4.72
CA GLY A 141 -14.15 -17.18 4.83
C GLY A 141 -12.89 -17.85 4.29
N GLY A 142 -12.29 -17.28 3.25
CA GLY A 142 -11.01 -17.76 2.69
C GLY A 142 -9.83 -17.63 3.67
N ALA A 143 -9.77 -16.50 4.38
CA ALA A 143 -8.75 -16.25 5.41
C ALA A 143 -8.90 -17.23 6.57
N LEU A 144 -10.12 -17.38 7.08
CA LEU A 144 -10.41 -18.31 8.19
C LEU A 144 -10.11 -19.77 7.82
N ALA A 145 -10.42 -20.18 6.60
CA ALA A 145 -10.12 -21.54 6.12
C ALA A 145 -8.60 -21.77 6.05
N ALA A 146 -7.83 -20.83 5.51
CA ALA A 146 -6.37 -20.90 5.42
C ALA A 146 -5.73 -20.97 6.81
N ILE A 147 -6.15 -20.11 7.75
CA ILE A 147 -5.66 -20.09 9.14
C ILE A 147 -5.87 -21.45 9.80
N ARG A 148 -7.08 -22.00 9.73
CA ARG A 148 -7.41 -23.30 10.33
C ARG A 148 -6.62 -24.45 9.71
N THR A 149 -6.39 -24.38 8.40
CA THR A 149 -5.62 -25.42 7.69
C THR A 149 -4.15 -25.40 8.07
N LEU A 150 -3.55 -24.21 8.22
CA LEU A 150 -2.12 -24.07 8.50
C LEU A 150 -1.78 -24.22 9.98
N TRP A 151 -2.59 -23.64 10.87
CA TRP A 151 -2.25 -23.50 12.28
C TRP A 151 -3.25 -24.17 13.23
N GLY A 152 -4.29 -24.77 12.68
CA GLY A 152 -5.31 -25.51 13.45
C GLY A 152 -6.49 -24.65 13.90
N PRO A 153 -7.51 -25.30 14.47
CA PRO A 153 -8.75 -24.63 14.87
C PRO A 153 -8.59 -23.73 16.10
N ASP A 154 -7.55 -23.95 16.91
CA ASP A 154 -7.32 -23.25 18.17
C ASP A 154 -6.50 -21.97 18.00
N GLN A 155 -6.04 -21.65 16.76
CA GLN A 155 -5.35 -20.41 16.49
C GLN A 155 -6.23 -19.21 16.83
N PRO A 156 -5.82 -18.31 17.76
CA PRO A 156 -6.59 -17.14 18.12
C PRO A 156 -6.77 -16.20 16.92
N VAL A 157 -8.04 -15.89 16.62
CA VAL A 157 -8.41 -14.99 15.52
C VAL A 157 -9.25 -13.86 16.05
N GLN A 158 -8.83 -12.63 15.76
CA GLN A 158 -9.58 -11.40 16.03
C GLN A 158 -10.19 -10.84 14.77
N ARG A 159 -11.44 -10.40 14.85
CA ARG A 159 -12.07 -9.59 13.80
C ARG A 159 -11.51 -8.17 13.85
N CYS A 160 -11.12 -7.65 12.70
CA CYS A 160 -10.69 -6.26 12.56
C CYS A 160 -11.83 -5.29 12.93
N LEU A 161 -11.63 -4.51 13.98
CA LEU A 161 -12.66 -3.58 14.49
C LEU A 161 -13.01 -2.49 13.48
N VAL A 162 -12.06 -2.08 12.65
CA VAL A 162 -12.32 -1.11 11.56
C VAL A 162 -13.32 -1.68 10.55
N HIS A 163 -13.15 -2.93 10.15
CA HIS A 163 -14.08 -3.61 9.24
C HIS A 163 -15.44 -3.85 9.89
N VAL A 164 -15.47 -4.24 11.18
CA VAL A 164 -16.72 -4.37 11.94
C VAL A 164 -17.45 -3.03 11.99
N HIS A 165 -16.78 -1.94 12.33
CA HIS A 165 -17.39 -0.61 12.36
C HIS A 165 -17.90 -0.17 10.98
N ARG A 166 -17.11 -0.42 9.93
CA ARG A 166 -17.51 -0.09 8.55
C ARG A 166 -18.77 -0.86 8.14
N ASN A 167 -18.81 -2.18 8.39
CA ASN A 167 -19.95 -3.01 8.09
C ASN A 167 -21.20 -2.56 8.87
N ASN A 168 -21.07 -2.31 10.17
CA ASN A 168 -22.14 -1.77 10.99
C ASN A 168 -22.65 -0.42 10.47
N THR A 169 -21.75 0.43 9.96
CA THR A 169 -22.14 1.72 9.37
C THR A 169 -22.91 1.53 8.06
N VAL A 170 -22.56 0.51 7.26
CA VAL A 170 -23.32 0.15 6.05
C VAL A 170 -24.70 -0.38 6.42
N ASP A 171 -24.77 -1.29 7.38
CA ASP A 171 -26.02 -1.95 7.80
C ASP A 171 -26.98 -0.99 8.54
N LEU A 172 -26.43 -0.09 9.36
CA LEU A 172 -27.21 0.85 10.20
C LEU A 172 -27.40 2.23 9.57
N THR A 173 -26.75 2.49 8.44
CA THR A 173 -26.58 3.82 7.82
C THR A 173 -25.70 4.78 8.62
N HIS A 174 -25.25 5.87 7.97
CA HIS A 174 -24.49 6.93 8.66
C HIS A 174 -25.30 7.70 9.70
N ASN A 175 -26.65 7.70 9.57
CA ASN A 175 -27.56 8.43 10.45
C ASN A 175 -28.76 7.56 10.83
N PRO A 176 -28.61 6.58 11.75
CA PRO A 176 -29.71 5.72 12.15
C PRO A 176 -30.81 6.53 12.83
N HIS A 177 -32.05 6.31 12.41
CA HIS A 177 -33.22 7.03 12.94
C HIS A 177 -33.75 6.38 14.22
N THR A 178 -33.62 5.06 14.38
CA THR A 178 -34.15 4.34 15.54
C THR A 178 -33.20 4.43 16.76
N PRO A 179 -33.77 4.45 17.99
CA PRO A 179 -32.94 4.41 19.20
C PRO A 179 -31.99 3.21 19.28
N ALA A 180 -32.45 2.03 18.85
CA ALA A 180 -31.66 0.81 18.78
C ALA A 180 -30.47 0.97 17.79
N GLY A 181 -30.72 1.51 16.60
CA GLY A 181 -29.68 1.76 15.60
C GLY A 181 -28.63 2.77 16.10
N LYS A 182 -29.06 3.82 16.82
CA LYS A 182 -28.13 4.79 17.44
C LYS A 182 -27.27 4.13 18.51
N ALA A 183 -27.85 3.29 19.37
CA ALA A 183 -27.12 2.56 20.39
C ALA A 183 -26.10 1.58 19.81
N LEU A 184 -26.49 0.77 18.81
CA LEU A 184 -25.60 -0.16 18.14
C LEU A 184 -24.44 0.56 17.41
N LYS A 185 -24.74 1.70 16.78
CA LYS A 185 -23.70 2.51 16.16
C LYS A 185 -22.71 3.07 17.18
N ALA A 186 -23.19 3.56 18.31
CA ALA A 186 -22.32 4.05 19.40
C ALA A 186 -21.41 2.94 19.93
N LEU A 187 -21.95 1.73 20.15
CA LEU A 187 -21.17 0.57 20.62
C LEU A 187 -20.10 0.12 19.62
N SER A 188 -20.33 0.29 18.32
CA SER A 188 -19.38 -0.08 17.28
C SER A 188 -18.35 1.01 16.99
N SER A 189 -18.45 2.18 17.61
CA SER A 189 -17.50 3.28 17.39
C SER A 189 -16.16 3.01 18.06
N PRO A 190 -15.02 3.25 17.38
CA PRO A 190 -13.69 2.92 17.89
C PRO A 190 -13.29 3.55 19.23
N GLY A 191 -13.95 4.64 19.62
CA GLY A 191 -13.73 5.29 20.93
C GLY A 191 -14.19 4.47 22.15
N PHE A 192 -14.98 3.42 21.95
CA PHE A 192 -15.43 2.53 23.03
C PHE A 192 -14.45 1.38 23.32
N CYS A 193 -13.60 1.06 22.37
CA CYS A 193 -12.53 0.06 22.52
C CYS A 193 -11.26 0.79 22.93
N GLY A 194 -11.05 0.97 24.25
CA GLY A 194 -9.92 1.69 24.84
C GLY A 194 -8.54 1.08 24.60
N GLY A 195 -8.16 0.95 23.33
CA GLY A 195 -6.86 0.44 22.90
C GLY A 195 -6.32 1.26 21.73
N SER A 196 -5.27 2.02 22.00
CA SER A 196 -4.63 3.02 21.13
C SER A 196 -3.96 2.46 19.86
N PHE A 197 -4.13 1.19 19.51
CA PHE A 197 -3.28 0.52 18.50
C PHE A 197 -3.85 0.42 17.09
N VAL A 198 -5.13 0.71 16.84
CA VAL A 198 -5.76 0.45 15.53
C VAL A 198 -5.82 1.69 14.62
N TRP A 199 -5.49 2.87 15.11
CA TRP A 199 -5.75 4.15 14.43
C TRP A 199 -4.66 4.65 13.49
N LEU A 200 -3.45 4.11 13.55
CA LEU A 200 -2.30 4.72 12.84
C LEU A 200 -2.18 4.39 11.36
N TRP A 201 -2.95 3.44 10.84
CA TRP A 201 -2.78 2.97 9.46
C TRP A 201 -3.81 3.48 8.44
N TRP A 202 -4.90 4.12 8.87
CA TRP A 202 -6.00 4.48 7.96
C TRP A 202 -6.44 5.96 7.98
N SER A 203 -5.74 6.83 8.64
CA SER A 203 -6.06 8.27 8.70
C SER A 203 -5.21 9.14 7.76
N ARG A 204 -4.67 8.56 6.68
CA ARG A 204 -4.00 9.35 5.63
C ARG A 204 -4.47 8.93 4.24
#